data_c934357d26f0fa57fb4059ec5789ff58
#
_entry.id   c934357d26f0fa57fb4059ec5789ff58
#
_cell.length_a   1.000
_cell.length_b   1.000
_cell.length_c   1.000
_cell.angle_alpha   90.00
_cell.angle_beta   90.00
_cell.angle_gamma   90.00
#
_symmetry.space_group_name_H-M   'P 1'
#
loop_
_entity.id
_entity.type
_entity.pdbx_description
1 polymer ?
#
loop_
_entity_poly.entity_id
_entity_poly.type
_entity_poly.pdbx_seq_one_letter_code
_entity_poly.pdbx_strand_id
1 'polypeptide(L)'
;PVANLHVIAVNKNDALQFHRPVNGARAYLAVYGGFEIEKWLGSGSTNLKIKAGGFHGRRLNKSDELPFKCRNDFSALLNKKEFRVLPWLADTSFPDDSKEILVLPGNEWDRLTVTSKEMFASTPFVVTKQSDRMGYRLGNNPLSAVSTEGLVSSAVGFGTIQLLPDGKLIVLMADHQTTGGYPRIGHVITAHHSRLAQLKTGDGIWFRLTDQQTAEELLLKQNQHLLQLQNACTFRLQQYLQKHGY
;
A
#
# COMPACT_ATOMS: atom_id res chain seq x y z
N PRO A 1 19.91 15.98 -3.45
CA PRO A 1 18.84 15.06 -3.02
C PRO A 1 17.58 15.83 -2.65
N VAL A 2 16.42 15.32 -3.00
CA VAL A 2 15.13 15.88 -2.61
C VAL A 2 14.46 14.90 -1.65
N ALA A 3 13.95 15.40 -0.52
CA ALA A 3 13.20 14.57 0.42
C ALA A 3 11.83 14.20 -0.17
N ASN A 4 11.31 13.04 0.23
CA ASN A 4 9.95 12.60 -0.14
C ASN A 4 8.91 13.62 0.35
N LEU A 5 7.70 13.54 -0.19
CA LEU A 5 6.52 14.34 0.21
C LEU A 5 6.62 15.84 -0.11
N HIS A 6 7.63 16.26 -0.86
CA HIS A 6 7.71 17.61 -1.43
C HIS A 6 7.09 17.67 -2.83
N VAL A 7 6.49 18.81 -3.14
CA VAL A 7 6.14 19.18 -4.51
C VAL A 7 7.38 19.74 -5.19
N ILE A 8 7.65 19.29 -6.41
CA ILE A 8 8.82 19.67 -7.19
C ILE A 8 8.33 20.23 -8.53
N ALA A 9 8.73 21.46 -8.85
CA ALA A 9 8.61 21.99 -10.21
C ALA A 9 9.89 21.62 -11.00
N VAL A 10 9.71 21.08 -12.19
CA VAL A 10 10.80 20.58 -13.06
C VAL A 10 10.71 21.16 -14.46
N ASN A 11 11.84 21.27 -15.15
CA ASN A 11 11.92 21.65 -16.55
C ASN A 11 11.82 20.44 -17.47
N LYS A 12 11.64 20.74 -18.75
CA LYS A 12 11.88 19.76 -19.81
C LYS A 12 13.34 19.27 -19.74
N ASN A 13 13.53 17.98 -19.83
CA ASN A 13 14.81 17.25 -19.75
C ASN A 13 15.42 17.12 -18.34
N ASP A 14 14.76 17.60 -17.28
CA ASP A 14 15.19 17.24 -15.92
C ASP A 14 15.02 15.74 -15.69
N ALA A 15 15.96 15.14 -14.96
CA ALA A 15 15.95 13.72 -14.63
C ALA A 15 15.70 13.49 -13.14
N LEU A 16 14.63 12.77 -12.82
CA LEU A 16 14.37 12.27 -11.47
C LEU A 16 14.90 10.83 -11.34
N GLN A 17 15.77 10.61 -10.37
CA GLN A 17 16.36 9.29 -10.12
C GLN A 17 16.03 8.77 -8.73
N PHE A 18 15.56 7.54 -8.65
CA PHE A 18 15.40 6.80 -7.42
C PHE A 18 16.61 5.89 -7.22
N HIS A 19 17.47 6.20 -6.24
CA HIS A 19 18.71 5.44 -6.04
C HIS A 19 18.47 4.12 -5.31
N ARG A 20 17.90 4.20 -4.10
CA ARG A 20 17.59 3.03 -3.26
C ARG A 20 16.47 3.34 -2.27
N PRO A 21 15.70 2.35 -1.83
CA PRO A 21 14.79 2.56 -0.72
C PRO A 21 15.59 2.81 0.57
N VAL A 22 15.26 3.89 1.27
CA VAL A 22 15.79 4.20 2.60
C VAL A 22 14.88 3.59 3.65
N ASN A 23 13.57 3.71 3.44
CA ASN A 23 12.53 3.14 4.28
C ASN A 23 11.39 2.62 3.40
N GLY A 24 10.70 1.56 3.84
CA GLY A 24 9.61 0.93 3.11
C GLY A 24 10.05 0.18 1.85
N ALA A 25 9.08 -0.33 1.12
CA ALA A 25 9.27 -1.15 -0.08
C ALA A 25 8.75 -0.48 -1.36
N ARG A 26 7.90 0.53 -1.26
CA ARG A 26 7.21 1.17 -2.39
C ARG A 26 7.30 2.68 -2.32
N ALA A 27 7.48 3.30 -3.48
CA ALA A 27 7.38 4.75 -3.65
C ALA A 27 6.36 5.06 -4.76
N TYR A 28 5.72 6.21 -4.66
CA TYR A 28 4.75 6.69 -5.63
C TYR A 28 5.22 8.03 -6.18
N LEU A 29 5.16 8.17 -7.49
CA LEU A 29 5.35 9.43 -8.18
C LEU A 29 3.99 9.94 -8.65
N ALA A 30 3.60 11.11 -8.17
CA ALA A 30 2.42 11.82 -8.64
C ALA A 30 2.82 13.00 -9.51
N VAL A 31 2.09 13.25 -10.59
CA VAL A 31 2.24 14.43 -11.43
C VAL A 31 0.98 15.28 -11.36
N TYR A 32 1.13 16.58 -11.50
CA TYR A 32 0.00 17.50 -11.50
C TYR A 32 -1.00 17.14 -12.61
N GLY A 33 -2.29 17.05 -12.25
CA GLY A 33 -3.35 16.61 -13.16
C GLY A 33 -3.42 15.09 -13.40
N GLY A 34 -2.42 14.32 -12.98
CA GLY A 34 -2.35 12.87 -13.16
C GLY A 34 -1.88 12.43 -14.54
N PHE A 35 -1.54 11.15 -14.66
CA PHE A 35 -1.17 10.53 -15.94
C PHE A 35 -2.40 10.26 -16.82
N GLU A 36 -2.25 10.38 -18.13
CA GLU A 36 -3.23 9.96 -19.11
C GLU A 36 -3.09 8.46 -19.35
N ILE A 37 -3.86 7.67 -18.62
CA ILE A 37 -3.77 6.21 -18.59
C ILE A 37 -5.15 5.62 -18.88
N GLU A 38 -5.19 4.58 -19.71
CA GLU A 38 -6.40 3.81 -19.96
C GLU A 38 -6.89 3.14 -18.66
N LYS A 39 -8.19 3.29 -18.39
CA LYS A 39 -8.85 2.59 -17.28
C LYS A 39 -9.42 1.27 -17.74
N TRP A 40 -9.16 0.21 -17.00
CA TRP A 40 -9.77 -1.09 -17.15
C TRP A 40 -10.58 -1.42 -15.92
N LEU A 41 -11.85 -1.73 -16.08
CA LEU A 41 -12.81 -1.93 -14.97
C LEU A 41 -12.80 -0.78 -13.94
N GLY A 42 -12.68 0.46 -14.41
CA GLY A 42 -12.62 1.65 -13.56
C GLY A 42 -11.26 1.93 -12.89
N SER A 43 -10.29 1.03 -12.98
CA SER A 43 -8.95 1.15 -12.39
C SER A 43 -7.91 1.62 -13.41
N GLY A 44 -7.05 2.57 -13.02
CA GLY A 44 -5.85 2.95 -13.76
C GLY A 44 -4.61 2.07 -13.45
N SER A 45 -4.75 1.06 -12.59
CA SER A 45 -3.64 0.17 -12.23
C SER A 45 -3.37 -0.86 -13.34
N THR A 46 -2.10 -1.19 -13.54
CA THR A 46 -1.68 -2.27 -14.45
C THR A 46 -1.77 -3.61 -13.73
N ASN A 47 -2.57 -4.54 -14.24
CA ASN A 47 -2.53 -5.92 -13.81
C ASN A 47 -1.55 -6.71 -14.69
N LEU A 48 -0.36 -6.97 -14.16
CA LEU A 48 0.71 -7.64 -14.90
C LEU A 48 0.41 -9.11 -15.21
N LYS A 49 -0.43 -9.78 -14.43
CA LYS A 49 -0.74 -11.20 -14.59
C LYS A 49 -1.61 -11.45 -15.81
N ILE A 50 -2.65 -10.65 -15.97
CA ILE A 50 -3.57 -10.75 -17.12
C ILE A 50 -3.24 -9.77 -18.25
N LYS A 51 -2.18 -8.97 -18.06
CA LYS A 51 -1.70 -7.97 -19.04
C LYS A 51 -2.77 -6.96 -19.43
N ALA A 52 -3.51 -6.42 -18.45
CA ALA A 52 -4.60 -5.48 -18.66
C ALA A 52 -4.47 -4.20 -17.83
N GLY A 53 -5.09 -3.13 -18.29
CA GLY A 53 -5.16 -1.82 -17.64
C GLY A 53 -3.84 -1.06 -17.55
N GLY A 54 -3.92 0.13 -16.98
CA GLY A 54 -2.75 0.99 -16.75
C GLY A 54 -1.97 1.31 -18.02
N PHE A 55 -0.65 1.13 -17.97
CA PHE A 55 0.21 1.39 -19.12
C PHE A 55 0.38 0.11 -19.96
N HIS A 56 -0.46 -0.07 -20.97
CA HIS A 56 -0.43 -1.18 -21.92
C HIS A 56 -0.39 -2.58 -21.27
N GLY A 57 -0.94 -2.76 -20.07
CA GLY A 57 -0.96 -4.04 -19.36
C GLY A 57 0.42 -4.60 -18.98
N ARG A 58 1.48 -3.81 -19.02
CA ARG A 58 2.87 -4.23 -18.78
C ARG A 58 3.64 -3.30 -17.85
N ARG A 59 4.82 -3.73 -17.44
CA ARG A 59 5.79 -2.87 -16.77
C ARG A 59 6.31 -1.80 -17.72
N LEU A 60 6.75 -0.67 -17.14
CA LEU A 60 7.44 0.36 -17.89
C LEU A 60 8.80 -0.15 -18.37
N ASN A 61 9.12 0.18 -19.60
CA ASN A 61 10.43 -0.06 -20.22
C ASN A 61 11.21 1.25 -20.36
N LYS A 62 12.52 1.13 -20.58
CA LYS A 62 13.33 2.28 -20.93
C LYS A 62 12.78 2.94 -22.21
N SER A 63 12.70 4.25 -22.20
CA SER A 63 12.16 5.09 -23.28
C SER A 63 10.63 5.06 -23.45
N ASP A 64 9.88 4.48 -22.53
CA ASP A 64 8.43 4.67 -22.49
C ASP A 64 8.10 6.14 -22.16
N GLU A 65 7.17 6.70 -22.90
CA GLU A 65 6.64 8.03 -22.65
C GLU A 65 5.27 7.92 -21.96
N LEU A 66 5.13 8.58 -20.82
CA LEU A 66 3.88 8.61 -20.04
C LEU A 66 3.23 9.99 -20.22
N PRO A 67 2.18 10.11 -21.04
CA PRO A 67 1.46 11.37 -21.16
C PRO A 67 0.74 11.72 -19.84
N PHE A 68 0.69 13.00 -19.52
CA PHE A 68 -0.08 13.51 -18.40
C PHE A 68 -1.17 14.47 -18.88
N LYS A 69 -2.28 14.47 -18.15
CA LYS A 69 -3.52 15.13 -18.58
C LYS A 69 -3.43 16.65 -18.62
N CYS A 70 -2.63 17.23 -17.72
CA CYS A 70 -2.55 18.66 -17.56
C CYS A 70 -1.23 19.18 -18.15
N ARG A 71 -1.34 20.12 -19.08
CA ARG A 71 -0.19 20.75 -19.77
C ARG A 71 -0.04 22.21 -19.37
N ASN A 72 -0.08 22.49 -18.07
CA ASN A 72 0.15 23.85 -17.59
C ASN A 72 1.64 24.20 -17.69
N ASP A 73 1.92 25.39 -18.14
CA ASP A 73 3.27 25.95 -18.13
C ASP A 73 3.56 26.56 -16.75
N PHE A 74 4.41 25.90 -15.99
CA PHE A 74 4.87 26.37 -14.68
C PHE A 74 6.29 26.97 -14.73
N SER A 75 6.78 27.38 -15.90
CA SER A 75 8.15 27.90 -16.09
C SER A 75 8.44 29.11 -15.19
N ALA A 76 7.46 29.96 -14.92
CA ALA A 76 7.61 31.10 -14.00
C ALA A 76 7.95 30.67 -12.56
N LEU A 77 7.53 29.46 -12.12
CA LEU A 77 7.91 28.93 -10.80
C LEU A 77 9.39 28.62 -10.70
N LEU A 78 10.05 28.34 -11.80
CA LEU A 78 11.43 27.87 -11.83
C LEU A 78 12.45 29.02 -11.72
N ASN A 79 12.03 30.23 -12.11
CA ASN A 79 12.86 31.45 -12.01
C ASN A 79 14.31 31.21 -12.49
N LYS A 80 14.49 30.63 -13.70
CA LYS A 80 15.78 30.26 -14.33
C LYS A 80 16.58 29.16 -13.58
N LYS A 81 16.01 28.48 -12.60
CA LYS A 81 16.63 27.30 -11.97
C LYS A 81 16.29 26.04 -12.72
N GLU A 82 17.16 25.02 -12.62
CA GLU A 82 16.93 23.71 -13.24
C GLU A 82 15.65 23.06 -12.70
N PHE A 83 15.50 23.03 -11.37
CA PHE A 83 14.28 22.57 -10.69
C PHE A 83 14.04 23.37 -9.42
N ARG A 84 12.84 23.30 -8.89
CA ARG A 84 12.49 23.97 -7.62
C ARG A 84 11.71 23.04 -6.71
N VAL A 85 12.18 22.87 -5.50
CA VAL A 85 11.43 22.22 -4.41
C VAL A 85 10.57 23.28 -3.75
N LEU A 86 9.25 23.06 -3.67
CA LEU A 86 8.33 24.00 -3.06
C LEU A 86 8.47 23.96 -1.52
N PRO A 87 8.23 25.11 -0.85
CA PRO A 87 8.64 25.31 0.55
C PRO A 87 7.68 24.72 1.57
N TRP A 88 7.03 23.60 1.27
CA TRP A 88 6.21 22.86 2.24
C TRP A 88 6.33 21.37 2.05
N LEU A 89 6.05 20.66 3.12
CA LEU A 89 6.04 19.20 3.22
C LEU A 89 4.66 18.75 3.68
N ALA A 90 4.12 17.71 3.08
CA ALA A 90 2.94 17.06 3.58
C ALA A 90 3.30 16.22 4.82
N ASP A 91 2.70 16.51 5.97
CA ASP A 91 2.85 15.66 7.16
C ASP A 91 1.93 14.46 7.02
N THR A 92 2.50 13.31 6.71
CA THR A 92 1.80 12.04 6.57
C THR A 92 1.87 11.19 7.83
N SER A 93 2.38 11.72 8.94
CA SER A 93 2.38 11.02 10.22
C SER A 93 0.93 10.72 10.63
N PHE A 94 0.66 9.46 10.88
CA PHE A 94 -0.64 9.03 11.37
C PHE A 94 -0.49 8.65 12.85
N PRO A 95 -1.46 8.99 13.73
CA PRO A 95 -1.32 8.86 15.20
C PRO A 95 -1.12 7.44 15.74
N ASP A 96 -1.07 6.44 14.87
CA ASP A 96 -0.78 5.06 15.25
C ASP A 96 0.61 4.64 14.76
N ASP A 97 1.63 4.88 15.59
CA ASP A 97 3.03 4.49 15.36
C ASP A 97 3.34 3.04 15.76
N SER A 98 2.35 2.25 16.11
CA SER A 98 2.50 0.83 16.44
C SER A 98 3.17 0.09 15.28
N LYS A 99 4.18 -0.73 15.57
CA LYS A 99 4.77 -1.66 14.59
C LYS A 99 3.90 -2.89 14.35
N GLU A 100 2.84 -3.04 15.13
CA GLU A 100 1.92 -4.15 15.04
C GLU A 100 0.90 -3.95 13.92
N ILE A 101 0.51 -5.05 13.33
CA ILE A 101 -0.58 -5.11 12.35
C ILE A 101 -1.84 -5.60 13.06
N LEU A 102 -2.84 -4.73 13.14
CA LEU A 102 -4.13 -5.08 13.75
C LEU A 102 -4.94 -6.00 12.84
N VAL A 103 -5.55 -7.03 13.46
CA VAL A 103 -6.25 -8.10 12.77
C VAL A 103 -7.58 -8.38 13.45
N LEU A 104 -8.65 -8.41 12.68
CA LEU A 104 -9.94 -8.98 13.09
C LEU A 104 -9.86 -10.50 12.99
N PRO A 105 -10.37 -11.26 13.99
CA PRO A 105 -10.50 -12.71 13.86
C PRO A 105 -11.29 -13.07 12.60
N GLY A 106 -10.80 -14.03 11.84
CA GLY A 106 -11.49 -14.55 10.67
C GLY A 106 -12.51 -15.62 11.03
N ASN A 107 -13.33 -16.03 10.07
CA ASN A 107 -14.39 -17.01 10.29
C ASN A 107 -13.84 -18.37 10.79
N GLU A 108 -12.63 -18.70 10.42
CA GLU A 108 -11.97 -19.97 10.81
C GLU A 108 -10.92 -19.78 11.91
N TRP A 109 -10.94 -18.63 12.62
CA TRP A 109 -10.06 -18.36 13.77
C TRP A 109 -10.16 -19.45 14.84
N ASP A 110 -11.35 -19.94 15.13
CA ASP A 110 -11.58 -20.94 16.14
C ASP A 110 -11.13 -22.35 15.76
N ARG A 111 -10.73 -22.56 14.51
CA ARG A 111 -10.05 -23.79 14.10
C ARG A 111 -8.59 -23.86 14.58
N LEU A 112 -7.96 -22.75 14.96
CA LEU A 112 -6.61 -22.76 15.51
C LEU A 112 -6.61 -23.42 16.90
N THR A 113 -5.55 -24.17 17.18
CA THR A 113 -5.27 -24.67 18.54
C THR A 113 -5.02 -23.48 19.48
N VAL A 114 -5.22 -23.69 20.79
CA VAL A 114 -4.95 -22.65 21.81
C VAL A 114 -3.51 -22.14 21.69
N THR A 115 -2.54 -23.04 21.60
CA THR A 115 -1.12 -22.70 21.43
C THR A 115 -0.87 -21.88 20.16
N SER A 116 -1.56 -22.20 19.05
CA SER A 116 -1.42 -21.43 17.80
C SER A 116 -2.03 -20.04 17.90
N LYS A 117 -3.13 -19.86 18.63
CA LYS A 117 -3.71 -18.52 18.91
C LYS A 117 -2.75 -17.66 19.74
N GLU A 118 -2.14 -18.23 20.77
CA GLU A 118 -1.13 -17.57 21.60
C GLU A 118 0.10 -17.21 20.76
N MET A 119 0.60 -18.14 19.95
CA MET A 119 1.75 -17.94 19.08
C MET A 119 1.48 -16.84 18.04
N PHE A 120 0.28 -16.81 17.46
CA PHE A 120 -0.11 -15.76 16.50
C PHE A 120 0.01 -14.35 17.09
N ALA A 121 -0.34 -14.17 18.36
CA ALA A 121 -0.34 -12.87 19.04
C ALA A 121 1.00 -12.52 19.70
N SER A 122 1.87 -13.51 19.96
CA SER A 122 3.08 -13.31 20.78
C SER A 122 4.40 -13.42 20.01
N THR A 123 4.38 -13.90 18.76
CA THR A 123 5.61 -14.13 17.99
C THR A 123 5.59 -13.41 16.65
N PRO A 124 6.74 -12.89 16.17
CA PRO A 124 6.80 -12.26 14.86
C PRO A 124 6.81 -13.32 13.75
N PHE A 125 6.16 -12.97 12.64
CA PHE A 125 6.26 -13.67 11.37
C PHE A 125 7.17 -12.88 10.42
N VAL A 126 7.83 -13.56 9.49
CA VAL A 126 8.78 -12.93 8.58
C VAL A 126 8.29 -13.03 7.14
N VAL A 127 8.29 -11.92 6.42
CA VAL A 127 7.97 -11.88 4.99
C VAL A 127 9.04 -12.64 4.20
N THR A 128 8.66 -13.71 3.51
CA THR A 128 9.60 -14.56 2.78
C THR A 128 9.88 -14.05 1.36
N LYS A 129 10.93 -14.57 0.72
CA LYS A 129 11.28 -14.30 -0.69
C LYS A 129 10.22 -14.79 -1.69
N GLN A 130 9.31 -15.67 -1.26
CA GLN A 130 8.22 -16.19 -2.09
C GLN A 130 6.99 -15.27 -2.10
N SER A 131 7.10 -14.10 -1.47
CA SER A 131 6.05 -13.08 -1.41
C SER A 131 6.01 -12.27 -2.70
N ASP A 132 4.80 -11.98 -3.16
CA ASP A 132 4.53 -11.16 -4.34
C ASP A 132 3.29 -10.26 -4.14
N ARG A 133 2.78 -9.70 -5.23
CA ARG A 133 1.57 -8.87 -5.20
C ARG A 133 0.27 -9.64 -4.98
N MET A 134 0.27 -10.96 -5.12
CA MET A 134 -0.89 -11.81 -4.80
C MET A 134 -0.99 -12.08 -3.30
N GLY A 135 0.17 -12.28 -2.63
CA GLY A 135 0.18 -12.55 -1.21
C GLY A 135 1.58 -12.57 -0.61
N TYR A 136 1.67 -12.13 0.63
CA TYR A 136 2.87 -12.26 1.44
C TYR A 136 2.88 -13.60 2.15
N ARG A 137 3.77 -14.48 1.72
CA ARG A 137 4.04 -15.75 2.40
C ARG A 137 4.91 -15.49 3.62
N LEU A 138 4.40 -15.91 4.76
CA LEU A 138 5.08 -15.70 6.04
C LEU A 138 5.84 -16.95 6.43
N GLY A 139 7.09 -16.75 6.84
CA GLY A 139 7.95 -17.76 7.44
C GLY A 139 7.89 -17.71 8.96
N ASN A 140 8.55 -18.67 9.60
CA ASN A 140 8.60 -18.94 11.03
C ASN A 140 7.25 -19.41 11.61
N ASN A 141 7.33 -20.09 12.73
CA ASN A 141 6.20 -20.42 13.60
C ASN A 141 4.99 -20.98 12.86
N PRO A 142 5.05 -22.20 12.27
CA PRO A 142 3.89 -22.81 11.68
C PRO A 142 2.80 -23.02 12.74
N LEU A 143 1.56 -22.65 12.38
CA LEU A 143 0.40 -22.78 13.23
C LEU A 143 -0.33 -24.10 12.94
N SER A 144 -0.98 -24.65 13.94
CA SER A 144 -1.75 -25.88 13.85
C SER A 144 -3.25 -25.60 14.00
N ALA A 145 -4.07 -26.28 13.21
CA ALA A 145 -5.51 -26.27 13.35
C ALA A 145 -5.99 -27.59 13.99
N VAL A 146 -7.10 -27.53 14.72
CA VAL A 146 -7.77 -28.71 15.32
C VAL A 146 -8.50 -29.56 14.27
N SER A 147 -8.82 -28.98 13.10
CA SER A 147 -9.41 -29.70 11.97
C SER A 147 -8.76 -29.22 10.67
N THR A 148 -8.41 -30.19 9.83
CA THR A 148 -7.87 -29.98 8.48
C THR A 148 -8.92 -30.20 7.39
N GLU A 149 -10.20 -30.27 7.75
CA GLU A 149 -11.28 -30.42 6.77
C GLU A 149 -11.23 -29.32 5.72
N GLY A 150 -11.33 -29.75 4.47
CA GLY A 150 -11.34 -28.85 3.33
C GLY A 150 -12.52 -27.88 3.40
N LEU A 151 -12.29 -26.65 3.02
CA LEU A 151 -13.32 -25.62 2.92
C LEU A 151 -13.75 -25.45 1.46
N VAL A 152 -15.05 -25.24 1.27
CA VAL A 152 -15.54 -24.76 -0.01
C VAL A 152 -14.95 -23.37 -0.26
N SER A 153 -14.44 -23.16 -1.48
CA SER A 153 -13.88 -21.86 -1.85
C SER A 153 -14.92 -20.76 -1.68
N SER A 154 -14.55 -19.73 -0.97
CA SER A 154 -15.41 -18.57 -0.68
C SER A 154 -14.67 -17.26 -0.94
N ALA A 155 -15.39 -16.14 -0.95
CA ALA A 155 -14.82 -14.82 -1.20
C ALA A 155 -13.69 -14.50 -0.21
N VAL A 156 -12.61 -13.94 -0.76
CA VAL A 156 -11.48 -13.42 0.01
C VAL A 156 -11.13 -12.01 -0.46
N GLY A 157 -10.50 -11.23 0.40
CA GLY A 157 -10.15 -9.84 0.13
C GLY A 157 -8.71 -9.52 0.47
N PHE A 158 -8.26 -8.32 0.12
CA PHE A 158 -6.98 -7.79 0.54
C PHE A 158 -6.89 -7.77 2.07
N GLY A 159 -5.77 -8.23 2.61
CA GLY A 159 -5.55 -8.35 4.05
C GLY A 159 -6.09 -9.64 4.68
N THR A 160 -6.79 -10.51 3.93
CA THR A 160 -7.17 -11.83 4.45
C THR A 160 -5.93 -12.67 4.75
N ILE A 161 -5.86 -13.23 5.96
CA ILE A 161 -4.79 -14.13 6.41
C ILE A 161 -5.30 -15.56 6.31
N GLN A 162 -4.69 -16.35 5.45
CA GLN A 162 -5.02 -17.75 5.25
C GLN A 162 -3.98 -18.66 5.88
N LEU A 163 -4.44 -19.74 6.50
CA LEU A 163 -3.61 -20.83 7.02
C LEU A 163 -3.41 -21.87 5.91
N LEU A 164 -2.16 -22.10 5.52
CA LEU A 164 -1.78 -23.09 4.53
C LEU A 164 -1.67 -24.50 5.15
N PRO A 165 -1.72 -25.58 4.34
CA PRO A 165 -1.64 -26.95 4.86
C PRO A 165 -0.35 -27.27 5.63
N ASP A 166 0.74 -26.56 5.36
CA ASP A 166 2.02 -26.69 6.06
C ASP A 166 2.11 -25.83 7.34
N GLY A 167 0.98 -25.24 7.76
CA GLY A 167 0.90 -24.38 8.93
C GLY A 167 1.40 -22.95 8.72
N LYS A 168 1.95 -22.62 7.55
CA LYS A 168 2.39 -21.27 7.25
C LYS A 168 1.21 -20.36 6.92
N LEU A 169 1.45 -19.08 7.03
CA LEU A 169 0.46 -18.05 6.73
C LEU A 169 0.73 -17.40 5.38
N ILE A 170 -0.35 -17.02 4.71
CA ILE A 170 -0.31 -16.09 3.58
C ILE A 170 -1.26 -14.93 3.87
N VAL A 171 -0.76 -13.70 3.76
CA VAL A 171 -1.59 -12.48 3.79
C VAL A 171 -1.87 -12.06 2.37
N LEU A 172 -3.12 -12.06 1.96
CA LEU A 172 -3.53 -11.71 0.60
C LEU A 172 -3.29 -10.22 0.34
N MET A 173 -2.70 -9.93 -0.82
CA MET A 173 -2.30 -8.59 -1.23
C MET A 173 -3.14 -8.09 -2.41
N ALA A 174 -2.79 -6.97 -3.02
CA ALA A 174 -3.62 -6.25 -4.00
C ALA A 174 -4.02 -7.05 -5.25
N ASP A 175 -3.19 -8.01 -5.70
CA ASP A 175 -3.47 -8.84 -6.89
C ASP A 175 -3.95 -10.26 -6.50
N HIS A 176 -4.52 -10.41 -5.30
CA HIS A 176 -5.02 -11.71 -4.79
C HIS A 176 -6.13 -12.27 -5.68
N GLN A 177 -6.37 -13.56 -5.55
CA GLN A 177 -7.54 -14.22 -6.13
C GLN A 177 -8.84 -13.73 -5.45
N THR A 178 -9.96 -13.85 -6.14
CA THR A 178 -11.28 -13.44 -5.62
C THR A 178 -11.88 -14.46 -4.66
N THR A 179 -11.49 -15.73 -4.79
CA THR A 179 -11.96 -16.84 -3.94
C THR A 179 -10.80 -17.69 -3.46
N GLY A 180 -10.96 -18.32 -2.30
CA GLY A 180 -9.98 -19.24 -1.73
C GLY A 180 -10.63 -20.28 -0.83
N GLY A 181 -10.01 -21.45 -0.74
CA GLY A 181 -10.49 -22.59 0.07
C GLY A 181 -9.62 -22.87 1.30
N TYR A 182 -8.64 -22.04 1.62
CA TYR A 182 -7.87 -22.17 2.85
C TYR A 182 -8.57 -21.46 4.02
N PRO A 183 -8.42 -21.96 5.26
CA PRO A 183 -8.98 -21.31 6.45
C PRO A 183 -8.55 -19.84 6.56
N ARG A 184 -9.51 -18.95 6.70
CA ARG A 184 -9.33 -17.52 6.90
C ARG A 184 -9.27 -17.24 8.39
N ILE A 185 -8.06 -17.22 8.93
CA ILE A 185 -7.87 -17.07 10.37
C ILE A 185 -7.91 -15.62 10.84
N GLY A 186 -7.78 -14.66 9.92
CA GLY A 186 -7.82 -13.24 10.28
C GLY A 186 -7.97 -12.34 9.07
N HIS A 187 -8.28 -11.08 9.35
CA HIS A 187 -8.35 -10.01 8.36
C HIS A 187 -7.60 -8.79 8.89
N VAL A 188 -6.56 -8.37 8.20
CA VAL A 188 -5.86 -7.12 8.53
C VAL A 188 -6.83 -5.97 8.33
N ILE A 189 -6.93 -5.07 9.31
CA ILE A 189 -7.81 -3.91 9.22
C ILE A 189 -7.40 -3.00 8.06
N THR A 190 -8.36 -2.36 7.40
CA THR A 190 -8.13 -1.53 6.21
C THR A 190 -7.14 -0.39 6.48
N ALA A 191 -7.20 0.23 7.65
CA ALA A 191 -6.28 1.28 8.06
C ALA A 191 -4.80 0.85 8.05
N HIS A 192 -4.51 -0.46 8.18
CA HIS A 192 -3.15 -1.00 8.18
C HIS A 192 -2.70 -1.59 6.83
N HIS A 193 -3.53 -1.54 5.78
CA HIS A 193 -3.14 -2.00 4.44
C HIS A 193 -1.91 -1.28 3.89
N SER A 194 -1.78 0.02 4.15
CA SER A 194 -0.60 0.79 3.75
C SER A 194 0.69 0.32 4.43
N ARG A 195 0.61 -0.10 5.69
CA ARG A 195 1.74 -0.66 6.44
C ARG A 195 2.18 -2.00 5.86
N LEU A 196 1.22 -2.90 5.59
CA LEU A 196 1.51 -4.14 4.88
C LEU A 196 2.22 -3.87 3.55
N ALA A 197 1.70 -2.91 2.78
CA ALA A 197 2.26 -2.58 1.48
C ALA A 197 3.70 -2.06 1.53
N GLN A 198 4.17 -1.56 2.65
CA GLN A 198 5.54 -1.08 2.82
C GLN A 198 6.53 -2.14 3.34
N LEU A 199 6.06 -3.34 3.67
CA LEU A 199 6.93 -4.43 4.06
C LEU A 199 7.65 -5.06 2.87
N LYS A 200 8.88 -5.51 3.10
CA LYS A 200 9.75 -6.20 2.15
C LYS A 200 10.19 -7.55 2.70
N THR A 201 10.76 -8.37 1.84
CA THR A 201 11.37 -9.64 2.25
C THR A 201 12.36 -9.45 3.39
N GLY A 202 12.20 -10.24 4.44
CA GLY A 202 13.00 -10.21 5.66
C GLY A 202 12.42 -9.33 6.77
N ASP A 203 11.41 -8.51 6.49
CA ASP A 203 10.76 -7.72 7.54
C ASP A 203 9.90 -8.61 8.44
N GLY A 204 9.90 -8.30 9.73
CA GLY A 204 9.05 -8.94 10.73
C GLY A 204 7.67 -8.32 10.78
N ILE A 205 6.65 -9.16 10.97
CA ILE A 205 5.27 -8.75 11.20
C ILE A 205 4.83 -9.23 12.57
N TRP A 206 4.32 -8.33 13.38
CA TRP A 206 3.65 -8.62 14.63
C TRP A 206 2.15 -8.43 14.43
N PHE A 207 1.35 -9.45 14.68
CA PHE A 207 -0.10 -9.34 14.65
C PHE A 207 -0.66 -9.12 16.04
N ARG A 208 -1.67 -8.25 16.12
CA ARG A 208 -2.46 -8.05 17.33
C ARG A 208 -3.94 -8.12 16.98
N LEU A 209 -4.68 -8.91 17.73
CA LEU A 209 -6.13 -8.97 17.56
C LEU A 209 -6.77 -7.64 17.99
N THR A 210 -7.82 -7.29 17.30
CA THR A 210 -8.64 -6.13 17.58
C THR A 210 -10.11 -6.46 17.31
N ASP A 211 -10.99 -5.55 17.66
CA ASP A 211 -12.42 -5.62 17.40
C ASP A 211 -12.83 -4.73 16.23
N GLN A 212 -14.06 -4.91 15.77
CA GLN A 212 -14.62 -4.16 14.65
C GLN A 212 -14.75 -2.67 14.95
N GLN A 213 -15.14 -2.29 16.16
CA GLN A 213 -15.28 -0.89 16.52
C GLN A 213 -13.97 -0.14 16.42
N THR A 214 -12.90 -0.70 16.97
CA THR A 214 -11.54 -0.14 16.87
C THR A 214 -11.09 -0.03 15.42
N ALA A 215 -11.38 -1.05 14.58
CA ALA A 215 -11.00 -1.05 13.17
C ALA A 215 -11.72 0.06 12.38
N GLU A 216 -13.00 0.26 12.63
CA GLU A 216 -13.81 1.32 12.01
C GLU A 216 -13.36 2.72 12.46
N GLU A 217 -13.11 2.92 13.74
CA GLU A 217 -12.63 4.20 14.29
C GLU A 217 -11.28 4.59 13.66
N LEU A 218 -10.35 3.65 13.52
CA LEU A 218 -9.06 3.90 12.90
C LEU A 218 -9.21 4.25 11.42
N LEU A 219 -10.09 3.55 10.70
CA LEU A 219 -10.37 3.86 9.30
C LEU A 219 -10.98 5.25 9.11
N LEU A 220 -11.93 5.62 9.96
CA LEU A 220 -12.54 6.96 9.94
C LEU A 220 -11.50 8.05 10.23
N LYS A 221 -10.66 7.87 11.25
CA LYS A 221 -9.57 8.79 11.58
C LYS A 221 -8.58 8.93 10.41
N GLN A 222 -8.21 7.82 9.77
CA GLN A 222 -7.32 7.83 8.61
C GLN A 222 -7.94 8.62 7.45
N ASN A 223 -9.21 8.38 7.13
CA ASN A 223 -9.90 9.08 6.06
C ASN A 223 -10.03 10.59 6.34
N GLN A 224 -10.34 10.97 7.58
CA GLN A 224 -10.38 12.38 7.99
C GLN A 224 -9.01 13.04 7.86
N HIS A 225 -7.95 12.37 8.31
CA HIS A 225 -6.59 12.87 8.17
C HIS A 225 -6.18 13.06 6.71
N LEU A 226 -6.47 12.08 5.84
CA LEU A 226 -6.19 12.20 4.40
C LEU A 226 -6.95 13.35 3.76
N LEU A 227 -8.21 13.58 4.12
CA LEU A 227 -9.00 14.71 3.64
C LEU A 227 -8.42 16.05 4.10
N GLN A 228 -8.00 16.15 5.35
CA GLN A 228 -7.34 17.34 5.87
C GLN A 228 -6.02 17.63 5.12
N LEU A 229 -5.19 16.61 4.89
CA LEU A 229 -3.97 16.74 4.09
C LEU A 229 -4.26 17.19 2.67
N GLN A 230 -5.26 16.61 2.01
CA GLN A 230 -5.67 16.98 0.67
C GLN A 230 -6.07 18.45 0.60
N ASN A 231 -6.91 18.90 1.53
CA ASN A 231 -7.37 20.29 1.60
C ASN A 231 -6.21 21.25 1.87
N ALA A 232 -5.35 20.92 2.83
CA ALA A 232 -4.18 21.73 3.17
C ALA A 232 -3.19 21.85 2.00
N CYS A 233 -2.89 20.74 1.33
CA CYS A 233 -2.00 20.73 0.16
C CYS A 233 -2.61 21.53 -1.01
N THR A 234 -3.90 21.36 -1.26
CA THR A 234 -4.61 22.12 -2.32
C THR A 234 -4.56 23.61 -2.04
N PHE A 235 -4.91 24.02 -0.82
CA PHE A 235 -4.87 25.43 -0.41
C PHE A 235 -3.47 26.03 -0.52
N ARG A 236 -2.46 25.35 -0.04
CA ARG A 236 -1.06 25.80 -0.14
C ARG A 236 -0.60 25.93 -1.58
N LEU A 237 -0.94 24.97 -2.43
CA LEU A 237 -0.58 25.04 -3.84
C LEU A 237 -1.27 26.22 -4.52
N GLN A 238 -2.57 26.42 -4.29
CA GLN A 238 -3.32 27.57 -4.87
C GLN A 238 -2.72 28.91 -4.43
N GLN A 239 -2.47 29.11 -3.12
CA GLN A 239 -1.83 30.33 -2.62
C GLN A 239 -0.46 30.54 -3.27
N TYR A 240 0.32 29.48 -3.41
CA TYR A 240 1.65 29.57 -3.98
C TYR A 240 1.59 29.95 -5.46
N LEU A 241 0.69 29.37 -6.23
CA LEU A 241 0.48 29.67 -7.65
C LEU A 241 0.02 31.13 -7.82
N GLN A 242 -0.99 31.57 -7.09
CA GLN A 242 -1.49 32.96 -7.13
C GLN A 242 -0.37 33.99 -6.85
N LYS A 243 0.49 33.71 -5.85
CA LYS A 243 1.62 34.60 -5.52
C LYS A 243 2.64 34.70 -6.65
N HIS A 244 2.68 33.74 -7.57
CA HIS A 244 3.63 33.68 -8.68
C HIS A 244 2.98 33.91 -10.04
N GLY A 245 1.75 34.44 -10.08
CA GLY A 245 1.08 34.88 -11.30
C GLY A 245 0.34 33.79 -12.09
N TYR A 246 -0.13 32.74 -11.42
CA TYR A 246 -0.94 31.65 -11.98
C TYR A 246 -2.36 31.67 -11.46
#